data_05cb956d8fb0c4768b75b0952145562d
#
_entry.id   05cb956d8fb0c4768b75b0952145562d
#
_cell.length_a   1.000
_cell.length_b   1.000
_cell.length_c   1.000
_cell.angle_alpha   90.00
_cell.angle_beta   90.00
_cell.angle_gamma   90.00
#
_symmetry.space_group_name_H-M   'P 1'
#
loop_
_entity.id
_entity.type
_entity.pdbx_description
1 polymer ?
#
loop_
_entity_poly.entity_id
_entity_poly.type
_entity_poly.pdbx_seq_one_letter_code
_entity_poly.pdbx_strand_id
1 'polypeptide(L)'
;TINQFDEATDFFRKNENTKKRHIYHHIGIYAFTKEALLRYVSLTRSKKELDRNLEQLRALENNMKIHVGYTSSSPLSIDTEEDLKNIQELMKI
;
A
#
# COMPACT_ATOMS: atom_id res chain seq x y z
N THR A 1 -3.53 2.46 -8.24
CA THR A 1 -3.25 3.26 -9.45
C THR A 1 -2.37 4.45 -9.13
N ILE A 2 -1.67 4.96 -10.12
CA ILE A 2 -0.64 6.00 -9.97
C ILE A 2 -0.83 7.02 -11.09
N ASN A 3 -0.68 8.30 -10.76
CA ASN A 3 -0.78 9.39 -11.75
C ASN A 3 0.57 9.70 -12.40
N GLN A 4 0.58 10.72 -13.28
CA GLN A 4 1.79 11.14 -14.02
C GLN A 4 2.88 11.75 -13.14
N PHE A 5 2.59 12.10 -11.89
CA PHE A 5 3.54 12.66 -10.92
C PHE A 5 4.06 11.62 -9.94
N ASP A 6 3.87 10.33 -10.23
CA ASP A 6 4.21 9.21 -9.34
C ASP A 6 3.52 9.30 -7.97
N GLU A 7 2.30 9.82 -7.98
CA GLU A 7 1.47 9.86 -6.79
C GLU A 7 0.37 8.80 -6.88
N ALA A 8 0.15 8.08 -5.77
CA ALA A 8 -0.92 7.10 -5.71
C ALA A 8 -2.28 7.80 -5.79
N THR A 9 -3.18 7.25 -6.60
CA THR A 9 -4.52 7.79 -6.80
C THR A 9 -5.61 6.89 -6.22
N ASP A 10 -5.37 5.59 -6.13
CA ASP A 10 -6.32 4.66 -5.56
C ASP A 10 -5.64 3.35 -5.17
N PHE A 11 -6.24 2.63 -4.22
CA PHE A 11 -5.83 1.31 -3.78
C PHE A 11 -7.05 0.39 -3.72
N PHE A 12 -6.87 -0.86 -4.15
CA PHE A 12 -7.92 -1.88 -4.09
C PHE A 12 -7.31 -3.27 -3.98
N ARG A 13 -8.06 -4.20 -3.38
CA ARG A 13 -7.54 -5.54 -3.09
C ARG A 13 -7.64 -6.52 -4.24
N LYS A 14 -8.72 -6.44 -5.00
CA LYS A 14 -8.97 -7.34 -6.12
C LYS A 14 -9.11 -6.59 -7.40
N ASN A 15 -8.70 -7.25 -8.43
CA ASN A 15 -8.63 -6.74 -9.75
C ASN A 15 -9.97 -6.85 -10.47
N GLU A 16 -10.99 -6.16 -9.95
CA GLU A 16 -12.30 -6.09 -10.61
C GLU A 16 -12.24 -5.29 -11.91
N ASN A 17 -11.20 -4.48 -12.07
CA ASN A 17 -10.99 -3.60 -13.20
C ASN A 17 -9.67 -3.90 -13.90
N THR A 18 -9.48 -5.14 -14.32
CA THR A 18 -8.28 -5.57 -15.07
C THR A 18 -8.06 -4.78 -16.36
N LYS A 19 -9.08 -4.08 -16.82
CA LYS A 19 -9.00 -3.24 -18.03
C LYS A 19 -8.35 -1.89 -17.79
N LYS A 20 -8.16 -1.48 -16.55
CA LYS A 20 -7.44 -0.24 -16.25
C LYS A 20 -5.96 -0.45 -16.46
N ARG A 21 -5.38 0.42 -17.27
CA ARG A 21 -3.94 0.47 -17.49
C ARG A 21 -3.25 0.96 -16.22
N HIS A 22 -2.01 0.55 -16.02
CA HIS A 22 -1.15 1.04 -14.95
C HIS A 22 -1.60 0.63 -13.55
N ILE A 23 -1.94 -0.65 -13.41
CA ILE A 23 -2.14 -1.26 -12.10
C ILE A 23 -0.80 -1.83 -11.65
N TYR A 24 -0.40 -1.48 -10.44
CA TYR A 24 0.84 -1.93 -9.83
C TYR A 24 0.55 -2.77 -8.59
N HIS A 25 1.40 -3.76 -8.36
CA HIS A 25 1.32 -4.55 -7.14
C HIS A 25 1.80 -3.69 -5.96
N HIS A 26 0.95 -3.55 -4.96
CA HIS A 26 1.23 -2.76 -3.77
C HIS A 26 2.17 -3.52 -2.83
N ILE A 27 3.26 -2.89 -2.46
CA ILE A 27 4.15 -3.35 -1.41
C ILE A 27 3.90 -2.49 -0.19
N GLY A 28 3.56 -3.12 0.94
CA GLY A 28 3.08 -2.44 2.14
C GLY A 28 4.18 -1.78 2.98
N ILE A 29 5.04 -0.99 2.34
CA ILE A 29 6.11 -0.25 3.00
C ILE A 29 5.85 1.25 2.80
N TYR A 30 5.73 1.99 3.91
CA TYR A 30 5.45 3.42 3.91
C TYR A 30 6.47 4.17 4.73
N ALA A 31 6.90 5.31 4.20
CA ALA A 31 7.74 6.25 4.93
C ALA A 31 6.98 7.56 5.12
N PHE A 32 7.07 8.14 6.30
CA PHE A 32 6.43 9.39 6.66
C PHE A 32 7.46 10.41 7.11
N THR A 33 7.26 11.67 6.74
CA THR A 33 7.87 12.74 7.51
C THR A 33 7.19 12.76 8.89
N LYS A 34 7.85 13.34 9.90
CA LYS A 34 7.26 13.47 11.23
C LYS A 34 5.91 14.21 11.16
N GLU A 35 5.85 15.28 10.39
CA GLU A 35 4.65 16.10 10.23
C GLU A 35 3.52 15.31 9.57
N ALA A 36 3.84 14.57 8.51
CA ALA A 36 2.86 13.74 7.82
C ALA A 36 2.31 12.63 8.73
N LEU A 37 3.17 12.00 9.52
CA LEU A 37 2.74 10.97 10.45
C LEU A 37 1.81 11.52 11.53
N LEU A 38 2.16 12.66 12.11
CA LEU A 38 1.31 13.31 13.12
C LEU A 38 -0.05 13.71 12.54
N ARG A 39 -0.06 14.19 11.30
CA ARG A 39 -1.31 14.50 10.62
C ARG A 39 -2.14 13.24 10.37
N TYR A 40 -1.53 12.18 9.86
CA TYR A 40 -2.21 10.93 9.56
C TYR A 40 -2.87 10.31 10.79
N VAL A 41 -2.16 10.23 11.92
CA VAL A 41 -2.69 9.64 13.14
C VAL A 41 -3.80 10.48 13.77
N SER A 42 -3.90 11.76 13.43
CA SER A 42 -4.99 12.64 13.89
C SER A 42 -6.27 12.50 13.06
N LEU A 43 -6.20 11.84 11.89
CA LEU A 43 -7.34 11.68 11.01
C LEU A 43 -8.27 10.58 11.51
N THR A 44 -9.57 10.79 11.29
CA THR A 44 -10.55 9.71 11.50
C THR A 44 -10.53 8.75 10.32
N ARG A 45 -10.96 7.52 10.55
CA ARG A 45 -11.03 6.51 9.48
C ARG A 45 -11.99 6.97 8.38
N SER A 46 -11.55 6.87 7.15
CA SER A 46 -12.34 7.30 6.00
C SER A 46 -13.31 6.22 5.55
N LYS A 47 -14.32 6.62 4.75
CA LYS A 47 -15.31 5.69 4.23
C LYS A 47 -14.69 4.59 3.37
N LYS A 48 -13.83 4.96 2.42
CA LYS A 48 -13.16 3.98 1.56
C LYS A 48 -12.22 3.07 2.35
N GLU A 49 -11.57 3.61 3.37
CA GLU A 49 -10.74 2.81 4.27
C GLU A 49 -11.56 1.72 4.95
N LEU A 50 -12.72 2.05 5.46
CA LEU A 50 -13.62 1.12 6.12
C LEU A 50 -14.21 0.11 5.13
N ASP A 51 -14.66 0.58 3.98
CA ASP A 51 -15.27 -0.27 2.95
C ASP A 51 -14.30 -1.29 2.38
N ARG A 52 -13.06 -0.90 2.15
CA ARG A 52 -12.04 -1.74 1.53
C ARG A 52 -11.06 -2.37 2.52
N ASN A 53 -11.10 -1.93 3.77
CA ASN A 53 -10.15 -2.34 4.82
C ASN A 53 -8.70 -2.08 4.39
N LEU A 54 -8.43 -0.89 3.87
CA LEU A 54 -7.12 -0.43 3.44
C LEU A 54 -6.82 0.92 4.08
N GLU A 55 -5.91 0.95 5.05
CA GLU A 55 -5.62 2.14 5.87
C GLU A 55 -5.06 3.32 5.07
N GLN A 56 -4.32 3.06 4.00
CA GLN A 56 -3.73 4.12 3.19
C GLN A 56 -4.77 4.99 2.49
N LEU A 57 -6.00 4.51 2.35
CA LEU A 57 -7.08 5.30 1.77
C LEU A 57 -7.48 6.48 2.67
N ARG A 58 -7.23 6.38 3.98
CA ARG A 58 -7.42 7.51 4.90
C ARG A 58 -6.61 8.73 4.47
N ALA A 59 -5.36 8.50 4.10
CA ALA A 59 -4.49 9.57 3.63
C ALA A 59 -5.01 10.19 2.33
N LEU A 60 -5.35 9.36 1.34
CA LEU A 60 -5.84 9.85 0.06
C LEU A 60 -7.16 10.62 0.18
N GLU A 61 -8.10 10.14 0.98
CA GLU A 61 -9.38 10.81 1.16
C GLU A 61 -9.28 12.12 1.95
N ASN A 62 -8.17 12.35 2.63
CA ASN A 62 -7.88 13.57 3.36
C ASN A 62 -6.84 14.45 2.66
N ASN A 63 -6.70 14.28 1.35
CA ASN A 63 -5.82 15.10 0.50
C ASN A 63 -4.34 15.04 0.86
N MET A 64 -3.89 13.95 1.48
CA MET A 64 -2.48 13.68 1.64
C MET A 64 -1.95 12.99 0.39
N LYS A 65 -0.77 13.39 -0.05
CA LYS A 65 -0.14 12.79 -1.23
C LYS A 65 0.74 11.62 -0.82
N ILE A 66 0.65 10.54 -1.57
CA ILE A 66 1.50 9.36 -1.40
C ILE A 66 2.36 9.22 -2.63
N HIS A 67 3.63 9.58 -2.52
CA HIS A 67 4.58 9.41 -3.60
C HIS A 67 5.04 7.96 -3.66
N VAL A 68 5.18 7.44 -4.86
CA VAL A 68 5.43 6.02 -5.10
C VAL A 68 6.82 5.79 -5.66
N GLY A 69 7.54 4.86 -5.05
CA GLY A 69 8.76 4.31 -5.63
C GLY A 69 8.45 2.98 -6.31
N TYR A 70 9.17 2.67 -7.35
CA TYR A 70 8.99 1.45 -8.12
C TYR A 70 10.11 0.46 -7.82
N THR A 71 9.77 -0.82 -7.81
CA THR A 71 10.75 -1.89 -7.67
C THR A 71 10.41 -3.03 -8.63
N SER A 72 11.41 -3.74 -9.07
CA SER A 72 11.26 -4.91 -9.93
C SER A 72 11.03 -6.21 -9.14
N SER A 73 11.18 -6.16 -7.82
CA SER A 73 11.03 -7.33 -6.96
C SER A 73 9.85 -7.17 -6.01
N SER A 74 9.16 -8.28 -5.72
CA SER A 74 8.11 -8.32 -4.72
C SER A 74 8.65 -9.03 -3.48
N PRO A 75 8.87 -8.31 -2.36
CA PRO A 75 9.30 -8.96 -1.13
C PRO A 75 8.23 -9.88 -0.60
N LEU A 76 8.65 -10.97 0.02
CA LEU A 76 7.76 -11.89 0.69
C LEU A 76 7.33 -11.32 2.03
N SER A 77 6.08 -11.54 2.39
CA SER A 77 5.55 -11.17 3.70
C SER A 77 5.15 -12.42 4.48
N ILE A 78 5.08 -12.29 5.79
CA ILE A 78 4.68 -13.38 6.67
C ILE A 78 3.28 -13.07 7.21
N ASP A 79 2.27 -13.74 6.66
CA ASP A 79 0.89 -13.65 7.12
C ASP A 79 0.37 -15.00 7.61
N THR A 80 0.99 -16.10 7.17
CA THR A 80 0.63 -17.47 7.51
C THR A 80 1.85 -18.26 7.95
N GLU A 81 1.63 -19.43 8.54
CA GLU A 81 2.74 -20.34 8.89
C GLU A 81 3.48 -20.84 7.65
N GLU A 82 2.78 -21.03 6.55
CA GLU A 82 3.40 -21.41 5.29
C GLU A 82 4.34 -20.32 4.78
N ASP A 83 3.93 -19.04 4.86
CA ASP A 83 4.78 -17.92 4.52
C ASP A 83 6.04 -17.88 5.37
N LEU A 84 5.90 -18.15 6.67
CA LEU A 84 7.04 -18.21 7.58
C LEU A 84 8.02 -19.31 7.15
N LYS A 85 7.54 -20.48 6.82
CA LYS A 85 8.39 -21.60 6.34
C LYS A 85 9.12 -21.22 5.06
N ASN A 86 8.42 -20.60 4.11
CA ASN A 86 9.01 -20.19 2.84
C ASN A 86 10.16 -19.17 3.06
N ILE A 87 9.95 -18.22 3.95
CA ILE A 87 10.97 -17.21 4.27
C ILE A 87 12.15 -17.86 5.01
N GLN A 88 11.89 -18.78 5.93
CA GLN A 88 12.95 -19.51 6.62
C GLN A 88 13.83 -20.28 5.65
N GLU A 89 13.23 -20.93 4.63
CA GLU A 89 13.96 -21.62 3.59
C GLU A 89 14.87 -20.66 2.79
N LEU A 90 14.35 -19.51 2.43
CA LEU A 90 15.12 -18.51 1.69
C LEU A 90 16.25 -17.91 2.51
N MET A 91 16.11 -17.82 3.81
CA MET A 91 17.10 -17.25 4.72
C MET A 91 18.15 -18.28 5.17
N LYS A 92 17.99 -19.54 4.85
CA LYS A 92 19.01 -20.56 5.12
C LYS A 92 20.19 -20.32 4.20
N ILE A 93 21.31 -20.12 4.82
CA ILE A 93 22.60 -19.94 4.13
C ILE A 93 23.38 -21.23 4.17
#